data_b068b61921e3cbc5dc42a91871d05587
#
_entry.id   b068b61921e3cbc5dc42a91871d05587
#
_cell.length_a   1.000
_cell.length_b   1.000
_cell.length_c   1.000
_cell.angle_alpha   90.00
_cell.angle_beta   90.00
_cell.angle_gamma   90.00
#
_symmetry.space_group_name_H-M   'P 1'
#
loop_
_entity.id
_entity.type
_entity.pdbx_description
1 polymer ?
#
loop_
_entity_poly.entity_id
_entity_poly.type
_entity_poly.pdbx_seq_one_letter_code
_entity_poly.pdbx_strand_id
1 'polypeptide(L)'
;MLTALGSTDDKLEGFDAGADDYMVKPFDFRELNARINVLLKRSAENIRQVPEELIYADLKINLKSKTVYRNECEIKLSPKEYNLLVYMVENAERVLSRVEIADKVWNTHFDTGTNFIDVYINYLRKKIDRNFEKKLIQTKTGMGFIFTDKT
;
A
#
# COMPACT_ATOMS: atom_id res chain seq x y z
N MET A 1 -26.68 4.82 -10.77
CA MET A 1 -27.89 5.30 -11.47
C MET A 1 -28.32 6.65 -10.93
N LEU A 2 -28.58 7.62 -11.78
CA LEU A 2 -29.04 8.96 -11.40
C LEU A 2 -30.53 9.09 -11.72
N THR A 3 -31.34 9.57 -10.77
CA THR A 3 -32.79 9.67 -10.96
C THR A 3 -33.41 10.83 -10.20
N ALA A 4 -34.55 11.33 -10.68
CA ALA A 4 -35.40 12.30 -9.98
C ALA A 4 -36.37 11.63 -9.01
N LEU A 5 -36.53 10.32 -9.06
CA LEU A 5 -37.41 9.52 -8.20
C LEU A 5 -36.70 9.25 -6.86
N GLY A 6 -37.36 9.57 -5.75
CA GLY A 6 -36.77 9.55 -4.43
C GLY A 6 -37.40 8.59 -3.42
N SER A 7 -38.39 7.76 -3.84
CA SER A 7 -38.98 6.78 -2.95
C SER A 7 -38.05 5.59 -2.70
N THR A 8 -38.26 4.89 -1.59
CA THR A 8 -37.53 3.66 -1.27
C THR A 8 -37.79 2.56 -2.31
N ASP A 9 -38.99 2.47 -2.80
CA ASP A 9 -39.40 1.48 -3.79
C ASP A 9 -38.70 1.74 -5.14
N ASP A 10 -38.57 3.01 -5.56
CA ASP A 10 -37.87 3.39 -6.77
C ASP A 10 -36.35 3.05 -6.68
N LYS A 11 -35.77 3.18 -5.50
CA LYS A 11 -34.36 2.82 -5.26
C LYS A 11 -34.15 1.31 -5.34
N LEU A 12 -35.07 0.53 -4.76
CA LEU A 12 -34.98 -0.93 -4.82
C LEU A 12 -35.15 -1.44 -6.26
N GLU A 13 -36.09 -0.88 -7.02
CA GLU A 13 -36.25 -1.20 -8.43
C GLU A 13 -34.99 -0.87 -9.26
N GLY A 14 -34.32 0.24 -8.95
CA GLY A 14 -33.05 0.61 -9.58
C GLY A 14 -31.93 -0.39 -9.31
N PHE A 15 -31.83 -0.91 -8.09
CA PHE A 15 -30.84 -1.96 -7.74
C PHE A 15 -31.19 -3.32 -8.37
N ASP A 16 -32.45 -3.68 -8.41
CA ASP A 16 -32.91 -4.91 -9.07
C ASP A 16 -32.63 -4.89 -10.58
N ALA A 17 -32.60 -3.71 -11.19
CA ALA A 17 -32.19 -3.51 -12.58
C ALA A 17 -30.66 -3.59 -12.82
N GLY A 18 -29.86 -3.89 -11.79
CA GLY A 18 -28.43 -4.08 -11.87
C GLY A 18 -27.57 -2.82 -11.70
N ALA A 19 -28.11 -1.79 -11.05
CA ALA A 19 -27.33 -0.60 -10.72
C ALA A 19 -26.37 -0.88 -9.56
N ASP A 20 -25.11 -0.49 -9.71
CA ASP A 20 -24.08 -0.64 -8.67
C ASP A 20 -24.23 0.39 -7.54
N ASP A 21 -24.88 1.51 -7.82
CA ASP A 21 -25.20 2.55 -6.85
C ASP A 21 -26.38 3.39 -7.33
N TYR A 22 -27.03 4.10 -6.41
CA TYR A 22 -28.24 4.87 -6.67
C TYR A 22 -28.17 6.25 -6.03
N MET A 23 -28.48 7.29 -6.81
CA MET A 23 -28.42 8.67 -6.37
C MET A 23 -29.62 9.45 -6.89
N VAL A 24 -30.26 10.22 -6.00
CA VAL A 24 -31.44 11.03 -6.28
C VAL A 24 -31.04 12.46 -6.68
N LYS A 25 -31.67 13.00 -7.69
CA LYS A 25 -31.54 14.43 -8.07
C LYS A 25 -32.43 15.32 -7.20
N PRO A 26 -32.01 16.51 -6.81
CA PRO A 26 -30.70 17.12 -7.04
C PRO A 26 -29.61 16.49 -6.17
N PHE A 27 -28.39 16.39 -6.68
CA PHE A 27 -27.25 15.80 -5.98
C PHE A 27 -26.06 16.77 -5.91
N ASP A 28 -25.21 16.60 -4.89
CA ASP A 28 -23.96 17.33 -4.78
C ASP A 28 -22.88 16.65 -5.64
N PHE A 29 -22.17 17.46 -6.43
CA PHE A 29 -21.05 16.97 -7.26
C PHE A 29 -19.96 16.27 -6.46
N ARG A 30 -19.74 16.69 -5.22
CA ARG A 30 -18.78 16.07 -4.29
C ARG A 30 -19.21 14.65 -3.93
N GLU A 31 -20.49 14.46 -3.65
CA GLU A 31 -21.06 13.15 -3.35
C GLU A 31 -20.96 12.23 -4.57
N LEU A 32 -21.25 12.72 -5.76
CA LEU A 32 -21.12 11.97 -7.02
C LEU A 32 -19.68 11.52 -7.23
N ASN A 33 -18.70 12.42 -7.09
CA ASN A 33 -17.28 12.09 -7.22
C ASN A 33 -16.81 11.06 -6.19
N ALA A 34 -17.26 11.19 -4.93
CA ALA A 34 -16.92 10.23 -3.88
C ALA A 34 -17.46 8.84 -4.22
N ARG A 35 -18.70 8.72 -4.70
CA ARG A 35 -19.31 7.44 -5.11
C ARG A 35 -18.63 6.82 -6.32
N ILE A 36 -18.30 7.63 -7.33
CA ILE A 36 -17.53 7.18 -8.51
C ILE A 36 -16.17 6.64 -8.10
N ASN A 37 -15.45 7.33 -7.22
CA ASN A 37 -14.16 6.88 -6.74
C ASN A 37 -14.24 5.54 -5.97
N VAL A 38 -15.28 5.34 -5.19
CA VAL A 38 -15.52 4.05 -4.49
C VAL A 38 -15.79 2.93 -5.49
N LEU A 39 -16.61 3.17 -6.52
CA LEU A 39 -16.90 2.19 -7.57
C LEU A 39 -15.66 1.84 -8.38
N LEU A 40 -14.87 2.84 -8.76
CA LEU A 40 -13.61 2.64 -9.48
C LEU A 40 -12.60 1.85 -8.64
N LYS A 41 -12.52 2.12 -7.35
CA LYS A 41 -11.66 1.39 -6.43
C LYS A 41 -12.08 -0.08 -6.32
N ARG A 42 -13.38 -0.36 -6.17
CA ARG A 42 -13.92 -1.73 -6.15
C ARG A 42 -13.64 -2.48 -7.45
N SER A 43 -13.81 -1.80 -8.60
CA SER A 43 -13.49 -2.38 -9.91
C SER A 43 -12.00 -2.68 -10.06
N ALA A 44 -11.13 -1.79 -9.57
CA ALA A 44 -9.68 -2.01 -9.57
C ALA A 44 -9.27 -3.15 -8.64
N GLU A 45 -9.93 -3.31 -7.50
CA GLU A 45 -9.71 -4.42 -6.57
C GLU A 45 -10.14 -5.77 -7.17
N ASN A 46 -11.19 -5.80 -7.97
CA ASN A 46 -11.66 -7.00 -8.68
C ASN A 46 -10.77 -7.39 -9.87
N ILE A 47 -10.06 -6.43 -10.47
CA ILE A 47 -9.20 -6.67 -11.64
C ILE A 47 -7.76 -6.97 -11.23
N ARG A 48 -7.31 -6.47 -10.08
CA ARG A 48 -6.04 -6.85 -9.49
C ARG A 48 -6.27 -8.07 -8.60
N GLN A 49 -5.89 -9.23 -9.10
CA GLN A 49 -5.45 -10.28 -8.20
C GLN A 49 -4.28 -9.67 -7.43
N VAL A 50 -4.57 -9.15 -6.23
CA VAL A 50 -3.51 -8.73 -5.32
C VAL A 50 -2.67 -9.99 -5.10
N PRO A 51 -1.39 -10.02 -5.46
CA PRO A 51 -0.58 -11.19 -5.23
C PRO A 51 -0.66 -11.53 -3.73
N GLU A 52 -0.96 -12.75 -3.39
CA GLU A 52 -1.00 -13.18 -1.99
C GLU A 52 0.40 -13.12 -1.36
N GLU A 53 1.42 -13.17 -2.18
CA GLU A 53 2.82 -13.17 -1.76
C GLU A 53 3.66 -12.20 -2.61
N LEU A 54 4.60 -11.53 -1.95
CA LEU A 54 5.70 -10.80 -2.59
C LEU A 54 6.98 -11.61 -2.40
N ILE A 55 7.67 -11.89 -3.49
CA ILE A 55 8.95 -12.61 -3.46
C ILE A 55 10.02 -11.72 -4.11
N TYR A 56 11.11 -11.51 -3.39
CA TYR A 56 12.27 -10.81 -3.89
C TYR A 56 13.54 -11.48 -3.37
N ALA A 57 14.38 -11.98 -4.28
CA ALA A 57 15.54 -12.80 -3.93
C ALA A 57 15.15 -13.94 -2.96
N ASP A 58 15.74 -13.97 -1.77
CA ASP A 58 15.47 -14.94 -0.72
C ASP A 58 14.42 -14.46 0.31
N LEU A 59 13.81 -13.28 0.06
CA LEU A 59 12.76 -12.70 0.91
C LEU A 59 11.37 -13.07 0.38
N LYS A 60 10.51 -13.49 1.28
CA LYS A 60 9.11 -13.84 0.99
C LYS A 60 8.18 -13.16 1.99
N ILE A 61 7.20 -12.42 1.49
CA ILE A 61 6.19 -11.76 2.29
C ILE A 61 4.83 -12.32 1.92
N ASN A 62 4.11 -12.88 2.89
CA ASN A 62 2.72 -13.25 2.71
C ASN A 62 1.84 -12.06 3.11
N LEU A 63 1.14 -11.50 2.13
CA LEU A 63 0.31 -10.30 2.36
C LEU A 63 -0.99 -10.60 3.11
N LYS A 64 -1.47 -11.82 3.03
CA LYS A 64 -2.70 -12.24 3.73
C LYS A 64 -2.48 -12.47 5.21
N SER A 65 -1.45 -13.24 5.56
CA SER A 65 -1.07 -13.51 6.95
C SER A 65 -0.17 -12.45 7.56
N LYS A 66 0.39 -11.55 6.75
CA LYS A 66 1.38 -10.53 7.13
C LYS A 66 2.62 -11.12 7.78
N THR A 67 3.07 -12.26 7.27
CA THR A 67 4.29 -12.94 7.69
C THR A 67 5.43 -12.70 6.71
N VAL A 68 6.64 -12.64 7.24
CA VAL A 68 7.85 -12.38 6.49
C VAL A 68 8.84 -13.50 6.75
N TYR A 69 9.42 -14.03 5.68
CA TYR A 69 10.45 -15.08 5.74
C TYR A 69 11.65 -14.66 4.90
N ARG A 70 12.83 -14.97 5.38
CA ARG A 70 14.06 -14.89 4.60
C ARG A 70 14.88 -16.17 4.77
N ASN A 71 15.18 -16.86 3.66
CA ASN A 71 15.77 -18.19 3.69
C ASN A 71 15.02 -19.16 4.63
N GLU A 72 13.68 -19.17 4.54
CA GLU A 72 12.79 -19.98 5.37
C GLU A 72 12.78 -19.64 6.88
N CYS A 73 13.55 -18.64 7.29
CA CYS A 73 13.51 -18.11 8.66
C CYS A 73 12.45 -17.02 8.79
N GLU A 74 11.52 -17.20 9.71
CA GLU A 74 10.51 -16.19 9.99
C GLU A 74 11.14 -14.97 10.65
N ILE A 75 10.78 -13.79 10.14
CA ILE A 75 11.21 -12.50 10.68
C ILE A 75 10.01 -11.79 11.26
N LYS A 76 10.05 -11.51 12.55
CA LYS A 76 8.99 -10.78 13.25
C LYS A 76 9.23 -9.29 13.16
N LEU A 77 8.27 -8.58 12.57
CA LEU A 77 8.28 -7.14 12.39
C LEU A 77 7.14 -6.48 13.15
N SER A 78 7.37 -5.26 13.61
CA SER A 78 6.28 -4.39 14.06
C SER A 78 5.39 -3.98 12.86
N PRO A 79 4.14 -3.52 13.09
CA PRO A 79 3.28 -3.10 11.99
C PRO A 79 3.89 -2.02 11.09
N LYS A 80 4.62 -1.08 11.64
CA LYS A 80 5.29 -0.03 10.86
C LYS A 80 6.50 -0.54 10.08
N GLU A 81 7.29 -1.42 10.67
CA GLU A 81 8.39 -2.09 9.96
C GLU A 81 7.88 -2.96 8.81
N TYR A 82 6.79 -3.68 9.03
CA TYR A 82 6.14 -4.47 8.00
C TYR A 82 5.65 -3.59 6.84
N ASN A 83 4.94 -2.50 7.12
CA ASN A 83 4.44 -1.59 6.09
C ASN A 83 5.59 -0.94 5.31
N LEU A 84 6.66 -0.56 5.98
CA LEU A 84 7.86 -0.03 5.34
C LEU A 84 8.51 -1.06 4.42
N LEU A 85 8.66 -2.30 4.87
CA LEU A 85 9.24 -3.39 4.08
C LEU A 85 8.39 -3.68 2.84
N VAL A 86 7.08 -3.80 2.99
CA VAL A 86 6.17 -4.04 1.86
C VAL A 86 6.29 -2.92 0.82
N TYR A 87 6.29 -1.67 1.27
CA TYR A 87 6.44 -0.53 0.36
C TYR A 87 7.78 -0.56 -0.39
N MET A 88 8.87 -0.89 0.30
CA MET A 88 10.19 -1.00 -0.32
C MET A 88 10.25 -2.15 -1.34
N VAL A 89 9.68 -3.30 -1.03
CA VAL A 89 9.66 -4.47 -1.94
C VAL A 89 8.81 -4.20 -3.18
N GLU A 90 7.64 -3.57 -3.02
CA GLU A 90 6.77 -3.17 -4.14
C GLU A 90 7.44 -2.16 -5.08
N ASN A 91 8.38 -1.38 -4.56
CA ASN A 91 9.16 -0.39 -5.30
C ASN A 91 10.65 -0.77 -5.41
N ALA A 92 10.93 -2.07 -5.42
CA ALA A 92 12.30 -2.57 -5.54
C ALA A 92 13.00 -2.04 -6.79
N GLU A 93 14.32 -1.92 -6.73
CA GLU A 93 15.17 -1.39 -7.82
C GLU A 93 14.95 0.11 -8.12
N ARG A 94 14.20 0.81 -7.27
CA ARG A 94 13.97 2.26 -7.37
C ARG A 94 14.43 2.95 -6.09
N VAL A 95 15.08 4.09 -6.24
CA VAL A 95 15.46 4.92 -5.09
C VAL A 95 14.23 5.60 -4.51
N LEU A 96 14.04 5.43 -3.21
CA LEU A 96 12.96 6.03 -2.44
C LEU A 96 13.53 7.14 -1.55
N SER A 97 13.04 8.36 -1.71
CA SER A 97 13.43 9.45 -0.83
C SER A 97 12.82 9.31 0.56
N ARG A 98 13.44 9.92 1.56
CA ARG A 98 12.89 9.93 2.93
C ARG A 98 11.50 10.55 3.00
N VAL A 99 11.29 11.64 2.26
CA VAL A 99 9.99 12.33 2.19
C VAL A 99 8.92 11.44 1.57
N GLU A 100 9.25 10.76 0.49
CA GLU A 100 8.34 9.79 -0.16
C GLU A 100 7.95 8.65 0.78
N ILE A 101 8.92 8.06 1.46
CA ILE A 101 8.66 6.99 2.44
C ILE A 101 7.78 7.50 3.59
N ALA A 102 8.06 8.67 4.13
CA ALA A 102 7.27 9.27 5.19
C ALA A 102 5.82 9.51 4.75
N ASP A 103 5.62 10.03 3.54
CA ASP A 103 4.29 10.26 2.98
C ASP A 103 3.52 8.93 2.78
N LYS A 104 4.13 7.96 2.15
CA LYS A 104 3.46 6.71 1.75
C LYS A 104 3.24 5.72 2.91
N VAL A 105 4.17 5.63 3.84
CA VAL A 105 4.12 4.66 4.93
C VAL A 105 3.51 5.25 6.21
N TRP A 106 3.80 6.52 6.52
CA TRP A 106 3.31 7.22 7.71
C TRP A 106 2.23 8.25 7.44
N ASN A 107 1.89 8.48 6.18
CA ASN A 107 0.89 9.46 5.78
C ASN A 107 1.21 10.89 6.28
N THR A 108 2.49 11.23 6.31
CA THR A 108 3.01 12.51 6.80
C THR A 108 3.32 13.41 5.61
N HIS A 109 2.61 14.52 5.47
CA HIS A 109 2.75 15.43 4.34
C HIS A 109 3.70 16.60 4.60
N PHE A 110 4.32 16.66 5.79
CA PHE A 110 5.17 17.77 6.20
C PHE A 110 6.63 17.35 6.29
N ASP A 111 7.51 18.20 5.77
CA ASP A 111 8.96 18.06 5.87
C ASP A 111 9.48 18.46 7.28
N THR A 112 8.86 17.91 8.31
CA THR A 112 9.26 18.10 9.70
C THR A 112 10.01 16.88 10.21
N GLY A 113 11.31 16.82 9.88
CA GLY A 113 12.20 15.83 10.48
C GLY A 113 11.90 14.40 10.00
N THR A 114 12.49 14.00 8.88
CA THR A 114 12.41 12.62 8.37
C THR A 114 13.46 11.69 9.01
N ASN A 115 14.10 12.12 10.10
CA ASN A 115 15.15 11.34 10.78
C ASN A 115 14.64 10.00 11.34
N PHE A 116 13.35 9.92 11.64
CA PHE A 116 12.73 8.67 12.09
C PHE A 116 12.76 7.58 11.01
N ILE A 117 12.80 7.95 9.72
CA ILE A 117 12.92 6.99 8.61
C ILE A 117 14.23 6.21 8.74
N ASP A 118 15.35 6.90 9.01
CA ASP A 118 16.66 6.27 9.22
C ASP A 118 16.61 5.26 10.39
N VAL A 119 15.90 5.60 11.46
CA VAL A 119 15.72 4.71 12.61
C VAL A 119 14.99 3.43 12.21
N TYR A 120 13.87 3.54 11.49
CA TYR A 120 13.10 2.38 11.03
C TYR A 120 13.84 1.56 9.97
N ILE A 121 14.58 2.20 9.07
CA ILE A 121 15.47 1.52 8.13
C ILE A 121 16.52 0.69 8.90
N ASN A 122 17.12 1.25 9.94
CA ASN A 122 18.08 0.52 10.77
C ASN A 122 17.43 -0.64 11.54
N TYR A 123 16.19 -0.49 12.02
CA TYR A 123 15.44 -1.59 12.63
C TYR A 123 15.21 -2.73 11.63
N LEU A 124 14.79 -2.41 10.41
CA LEU A 124 14.63 -3.41 9.36
C LEU A 124 15.96 -4.09 9.02
N ARG A 125 17.03 -3.33 8.84
CA ARG A 125 18.36 -3.90 8.55
C ARG A 125 18.82 -4.89 9.61
N LYS A 126 18.58 -4.59 10.87
CA LYS A 126 18.91 -5.51 11.98
C LYS A 126 18.15 -6.83 11.90
N LYS A 127 16.94 -6.80 11.38
CA LYS A 127 16.07 -7.98 11.30
C LYS A 127 16.22 -8.76 10.01
N ILE A 128 16.31 -8.09 8.87
CA ILE A 128 16.31 -8.75 7.56
C ILE A 128 17.69 -8.86 6.91
N ASP A 129 18.66 -8.02 7.27
CA ASP A 129 19.97 -7.98 6.63
C ASP A 129 21.12 -8.48 7.52
N ARG A 130 21.05 -8.27 8.83
CA ARG A 130 22.19 -8.50 9.73
C ARG A 130 22.77 -9.91 9.65
N ASN A 131 21.92 -10.91 9.63
CA ASN A 131 22.31 -12.33 9.68
C ASN A 131 22.44 -12.96 8.29
N PHE A 132 22.38 -12.15 7.23
CA PHE A 132 22.41 -12.62 5.86
C PHE A 132 23.57 -11.99 5.10
N GLU A 133 24.14 -12.76 4.20
CA GLU A 133 25.28 -12.32 3.39
C GLU A 133 24.90 -11.18 2.45
N LYS A 134 23.78 -11.31 1.75
CA LYS A 134 23.25 -10.26 0.88
C LYS A 134 22.45 -9.24 1.65
N LYS A 135 22.85 -7.98 1.54
CA LYS A 135 22.13 -6.84 2.11
C LYS A 135 21.15 -6.30 1.08
N LEU A 136 19.86 -6.29 1.42
CA LEU A 136 18.78 -5.87 0.51
C LEU A 136 18.48 -4.37 0.61
N ILE A 137 18.69 -3.76 1.77
CA ILE A 137 18.43 -2.34 1.97
C ILE A 137 19.75 -1.57 1.87
N GLN A 138 19.89 -0.78 0.83
CA GLN A 138 21.06 0.05 0.59
C GLN A 138 20.74 1.53 0.71
N THR A 139 21.70 2.30 1.21
CA THR A 139 21.61 3.76 1.25
C THR A 139 22.20 4.35 -0.02
N LYS A 140 21.44 5.23 -0.67
CA LYS A 140 21.93 6.09 -1.75
C LYS A 140 22.15 7.49 -1.16
N THR A 141 23.40 7.81 -0.86
CA THR A 141 23.79 9.04 -0.19
C THR A 141 23.21 10.27 -0.89
N GLY A 142 22.52 11.12 -0.13
CA GLY A 142 21.87 12.33 -0.64
C GLY A 142 20.57 12.10 -1.42
N MET A 143 20.15 10.84 -1.65
CA MET A 143 18.97 10.51 -2.45
C MET A 143 17.91 9.72 -1.66
N GLY A 144 18.30 8.84 -0.77
CA GLY A 144 17.40 8.02 0.02
C GLY A 144 17.86 6.57 0.14
N PHE A 145 16.93 5.64 -0.03
CA PHE A 145 17.17 4.21 0.12
C PHE A 145 16.69 3.43 -1.10
N ILE A 146 17.31 2.31 -1.36
CA ILE A 146 16.89 1.38 -2.41
C ILE A 146 16.83 -0.03 -1.86
N PHE A 147 15.80 -0.76 -2.26
CA PHE A 147 15.69 -2.19 -2.00
C PHE A 147 16.17 -2.96 -3.23
N THR A 148 17.29 -3.65 -3.11
CA THR A 148 17.92 -4.32 -4.24
C THR A 148 18.83 -5.46 -3.75
N ASP A 149 18.92 -6.52 -4.53
CA ASP A 149 19.87 -7.60 -4.33
C ASP A 149 21.18 -7.41 -5.12
N LYS A 150 21.26 -6.34 -5.89
CA LYS A 150 22.45 -5.97 -6.66
C LYS A 150 23.43 -5.17 -5.79
N THR A 151 24.67 -5.54 -5.84
CA THR A 151 25.77 -4.83 -5.18
C THR A 151 26.38 -3.75 -6.09
#